data_dda5c06a54a3f60e0623dab5744a3a0c
#
_entry.id   dda5c06a54a3f60e0623dab5744a3a0c
#
_cell.length_a   1.000
_cell.length_b   1.000
_cell.length_c   1.000
_cell.angle_alpha   90.00
_cell.angle_beta   90.00
_cell.angle_gamma   90.00
#
_symmetry.space_group_name_H-M   'P 1'
#
loop_
_entity.id
_entity.type
_entity.pdbx_description
1 polymer ?
#
loop_
_entity_poly.entity_id
_entity_poly.type
_entity_poly.pdbx_seq_one_letter_code
_entity_poly.pdbx_strand_id
1 'polypeptide(L)'
;MREVWNRAQGALTQEPEVGAGAMHFVYGTAFGRLLARGILCRRFVSQLYAAWQKSPLSRGKVRRFLAQYDIDVSDCTQQTFRCFNDFFTRQRRHTDDRAAPDELPAIADSKLTALPIGEDSVFTVKDVSYRLGELLADDALAERFLGGWCLIFRLSPDDYHRYAYADTGTQEPTVRIPGVLHSVNPIAGSLGVYRRNARARTLLHTERFGDIVQMEVGAMLVGRICNHETGAAACARLQEKGYFEYGGSTVILLLEHGKFEPAADIAKWSARGIESKVKTGDPVGRRP
;
A
#
# COMPACT_ATOMS: atom_id res chain seq x y z
N MET A 1 16.07 -7.36 -10.11
CA MET A 1 15.35 -8.33 -9.23
C MET A 1 15.58 -7.90 -7.81
N ARG A 2 14.64 -8.11 -6.93
CA ARG A 2 14.69 -7.68 -5.54
C ARG A 2 14.43 -8.86 -4.60
N GLU A 3 15.19 -8.95 -3.52
CA GLU A 3 14.96 -9.96 -2.49
C GLU A 3 13.72 -9.59 -1.65
N VAL A 4 12.85 -10.58 -1.46
CA VAL A 4 11.63 -10.51 -0.67
C VAL A 4 11.53 -11.80 0.16
N TRP A 5 11.19 -11.67 1.43
CA TRP A 5 10.86 -12.82 2.26
C TRP A 5 9.48 -13.36 1.88
N ASN A 6 9.46 -14.52 1.27
CA ASN A 6 8.21 -15.20 0.94
C ASN A 6 7.78 -16.07 2.12
N ARG A 7 6.82 -15.59 2.89
CA ARG A 7 6.33 -16.26 4.11
C ARG A 7 5.71 -17.62 3.81
N ALA A 8 5.00 -17.77 2.69
CA ALA A 8 4.37 -19.04 2.32
C ALA A 8 5.39 -20.12 1.99
N GLN A 9 6.57 -19.74 1.49
CA GLN A 9 7.65 -20.66 1.15
C GLN A 9 8.70 -20.79 2.26
N GLY A 10 8.70 -19.90 3.26
CA GLY A 10 9.72 -19.83 4.30
C GLY A 10 11.12 -19.53 3.74
N ALA A 11 11.23 -18.81 2.63
CA ALA A 11 12.49 -18.58 1.91
C ALA A 11 12.56 -17.16 1.33
N LEU A 12 13.81 -16.68 1.12
CA LEU A 12 14.07 -15.49 0.32
C LEU A 12 13.86 -15.81 -1.15
N THR A 13 13.07 -15.00 -1.82
CA THR A 13 12.78 -15.12 -3.25
C THR A 13 13.17 -13.86 -3.99
N GLN A 14 13.52 -13.99 -5.27
CA GLN A 14 13.83 -12.87 -6.15
C GLN A 14 12.57 -12.51 -6.94
N GLU A 15 11.99 -11.33 -6.67
CA GLU A 15 10.84 -10.84 -7.43
C GLU A 15 11.24 -9.89 -8.56
N PRO A 16 10.62 -10.02 -9.73
CA PRO A 16 10.85 -9.09 -10.82
C PRO A 16 10.24 -7.72 -10.47
N GLU A 17 11.01 -6.65 -10.70
CA GLU A 17 10.48 -5.29 -10.57
C GLU A 17 9.70 -4.93 -11.83
N VAL A 18 8.39 -4.74 -11.69
CA VAL A 18 7.51 -4.31 -12.78
C VAL A 18 7.95 -2.94 -13.29
N GLY A 19 8.29 -2.86 -14.59
CA GLY A 19 8.71 -1.60 -15.20
C GLY A 19 10.10 -1.09 -14.80
N ALA A 20 10.98 -1.96 -14.28
CA ALA A 20 12.32 -1.59 -13.79
C ALA A 20 13.11 -0.72 -14.77
N GLY A 21 13.14 -1.05 -16.05
CA GLY A 21 13.88 -0.27 -17.07
C GLY A 21 13.37 1.17 -17.17
N ALA A 22 12.06 1.37 -17.22
CA ALA A 22 11.46 2.71 -17.26
C ALA A 22 11.73 3.48 -15.96
N MET A 23 11.64 2.80 -14.80
CA MET A 23 11.92 3.39 -13.50
C MET A 23 13.39 3.78 -13.34
N HIS A 24 14.32 2.94 -13.80
CA HIS A 24 15.75 3.28 -13.84
C HIS A 24 16.02 4.50 -14.71
N PHE A 25 15.40 4.62 -15.88
CA PHE A 25 15.51 5.81 -16.71
C PHE A 25 14.97 7.05 -16.01
N VAL A 26 13.75 6.98 -15.48
CA VAL A 26 13.03 8.12 -14.87
C VAL A 26 13.73 8.63 -13.61
N TYR A 27 14.19 7.74 -12.74
CA TYR A 27 14.78 8.12 -11.44
C TYR A 27 16.31 8.02 -11.42
N GLY A 28 16.91 7.19 -12.28
CA GLY A 28 18.36 6.97 -12.36
C GLY A 28 19.11 8.02 -13.16
N THR A 29 18.45 8.73 -14.10
CA THR A 29 19.12 9.74 -14.94
C THR A 29 18.74 11.17 -14.55
N ALA A 30 19.63 12.15 -14.80
CA ALA A 30 19.34 13.56 -14.54
C ALA A 30 18.17 14.06 -15.42
N PHE A 31 18.14 13.66 -16.69
CA PHE A 31 17.07 13.99 -17.63
C PHE A 31 15.73 13.35 -17.21
N GLY A 32 15.74 12.07 -16.83
CA GLY A 32 14.54 11.38 -16.33
C GLY A 32 13.97 12.06 -15.08
N ARG A 33 14.82 12.46 -14.13
CA ARG A 33 14.38 13.20 -12.92
C ARG A 33 13.77 14.56 -13.26
N LEU A 34 14.34 15.28 -14.24
CA LEU A 34 13.78 16.55 -14.72
C LEU A 34 12.41 16.32 -15.37
N LEU A 35 12.27 15.30 -16.21
CA LEU A 35 11.02 14.91 -16.86
C LEU A 35 9.97 14.46 -15.82
N ALA A 36 10.38 13.68 -14.80
CA ALA A 36 9.50 13.29 -13.71
C ALA A 36 8.94 14.52 -12.98
N ARG A 37 9.81 15.45 -12.56
CA ARG A 37 9.40 16.66 -11.83
C ARG A 37 8.54 17.60 -12.69
N GLY A 38 8.86 17.76 -13.96
CA GLY A 38 8.19 18.68 -14.87
C GLY A 38 6.83 18.17 -15.36
N ILE A 39 6.75 16.90 -15.72
CA ILE A 39 5.63 16.35 -16.49
C ILE A 39 5.05 15.10 -15.86
N LEU A 40 5.84 14.02 -15.67
CA LEU A 40 5.31 12.70 -15.37
C LEU A 40 4.58 12.61 -14.02
N CYS A 41 5.00 13.39 -13.02
CA CYS A 41 4.36 13.43 -11.71
C CYS A 41 3.15 14.37 -11.64
N ARG A 42 2.77 15.01 -12.76
CA ARG A 42 1.58 15.85 -12.83
C ARG A 42 0.31 15.00 -12.87
N ARG A 43 -0.71 15.42 -12.11
CA ARG A 43 -2.02 14.75 -12.07
C ARG A 43 -2.63 14.56 -13.46
N PHE A 44 -2.47 15.54 -14.34
CA PHE A 44 -3.00 15.48 -15.72
C PHE A 44 -2.44 14.29 -16.51
N VAL A 45 -1.14 14.00 -16.43
CA VAL A 45 -0.53 12.86 -17.12
C VAL A 45 -1.06 11.55 -16.57
N SER A 46 -1.17 11.44 -15.24
CA SER A 46 -1.78 10.27 -14.60
C SER A 46 -3.25 10.10 -15.00
N GLN A 47 -4.00 11.18 -15.14
CA GLN A 47 -5.40 11.14 -15.60
C GLN A 47 -5.54 10.68 -17.05
N LEU A 48 -4.70 11.20 -17.97
CA LEU A 48 -4.68 10.75 -19.36
C LEU A 48 -4.34 9.27 -19.47
N TYR A 49 -3.32 8.84 -18.74
CA TYR A 49 -2.92 7.45 -18.71
C TYR A 49 -4.01 6.55 -18.11
N ALA A 50 -4.66 6.99 -17.02
CA ALA A 50 -5.78 6.29 -16.42
C ALA A 50 -6.98 6.20 -17.39
N ALA A 51 -7.29 7.27 -18.13
CA ALA A 51 -8.34 7.26 -19.15
C ALA A 51 -8.05 6.22 -20.24
N TRP A 52 -6.80 6.14 -20.70
CA TRP A 52 -6.39 5.11 -21.65
C TRP A 52 -6.52 3.69 -21.08
N GLN A 53 -6.12 3.47 -19.81
CA GLN A 53 -6.27 2.18 -19.15
C GLN A 53 -7.75 1.75 -18.95
N LYS A 54 -8.66 2.71 -18.89
CA LYS A 54 -10.12 2.49 -18.85
C LYS A 54 -10.74 2.23 -20.23
N SER A 55 -9.97 2.47 -21.30
CA SER A 55 -10.48 2.26 -22.67
C SER A 55 -10.36 0.78 -23.09
N PRO A 56 -11.25 0.27 -23.95
CA PRO A 56 -11.17 -1.08 -24.50
C PRO A 56 -9.85 -1.37 -25.24
N LEU A 57 -9.16 -0.35 -25.72
CA LEU A 57 -7.85 -0.47 -26.38
C LEU A 57 -6.78 -1.06 -25.48
N SER A 58 -6.93 -0.94 -24.14
CA SER A 58 -6.01 -1.52 -23.17
C SER A 58 -6.25 -3.02 -22.89
N ARG A 59 -7.33 -3.61 -23.43
CA ARG A 59 -7.71 -5.03 -23.18
C ARG A 59 -6.61 -6.01 -23.57
N GLY A 60 -5.90 -5.75 -24.68
CA GLY A 60 -4.80 -6.62 -25.14
C GLY A 60 -3.64 -6.76 -24.13
N LYS A 61 -3.48 -5.80 -23.23
CA LYS A 61 -2.48 -5.87 -22.16
C LYS A 61 -2.83 -6.89 -21.08
N VAL A 62 -4.13 -7.14 -20.82
CA VAL A 62 -4.57 -8.04 -19.74
C VAL A 62 -3.98 -9.42 -19.93
N ARG A 63 -4.14 -10.01 -21.12
CA ARG A 63 -3.63 -11.36 -21.43
C ARG A 63 -2.11 -11.45 -21.24
N ARG A 64 -1.37 -10.44 -21.72
CA ARG A 64 0.10 -10.41 -21.58
C ARG A 64 0.52 -10.30 -20.12
N PHE A 65 -0.19 -9.48 -19.35
CA PHE A 65 0.10 -9.24 -17.96
C PHE A 65 -0.20 -10.48 -17.10
N LEU A 66 -1.33 -11.13 -17.31
CA LEU A 66 -1.69 -12.40 -16.65
C LEU A 66 -0.62 -13.47 -16.88
N ALA A 67 -0.20 -13.67 -18.14
CA ALA A 67 0.82 -14.67 -18.48
C ALA A 67 2.21 -14.31 -17.95
N GLN A 68 2.57 -13.03 -17.94
CA GLN A 68 3.89 -12.57 -17.51
C GLN A 68 4.10 -12.70 -15.99
N TYR A 69 3.05 -12.51 -15.20
CA TYR A 69 3.14 -12.48 -13.73
C TYR A 69 2.43 -13.69 -13.08
N ASP A 70 1.98 -14.65 -13.87
CA ASP A 70 1.29 -15.86 -13.40
C ASP A 70 0.14 -15.54 -12.42
N ILE A 71 -0.72 -14.60 -12.82
CA ILE A 71 -1.81 -14.13 -11.97
C ILE A 71 -3.03 -15.02 -12.17
N ASP A 72 -3.43 -15.72 -11.11
CA ASP A 72 -4.69 -16.46 -11.07
C ASP A 72 -5.86 -15.48 -10.83
N VAL A 73 -6.89 -15.62 -11.65
CA VAL A 73 -8.16 -14.87 -11.55
C VAL A 73 -9.35 -15.78 -11.32
N SER A 74 -9.13 -17.07 -11.05
CA SER A 74 -10.20 -18.06 -10.85
C SER A 74 -11.07 -17.74 -9.64
N ASP A 75 -10.52 -17.10 -8.62
CA ASP A 75 -11.20 -16.63 -7.41
C ASP A 75 -11.95 -15.29 -7.59
N CYS A 76 -11.79 -14.63 -8.74
CA CYS A 76 -12.42 -13.35 -9.01
C CYS A 76 -13.90 -13.48 -9.41
N THR A 77 -14.68 -12.45 -9.10
CA THR A 77 -16.09 -12.35 -9.50
C THR A 77 -16.24 -12.28 -11.01
N GLN A 78 -15.24 -11.73 -11.70
CA GLN A 78 -15.14 -11.63 -13.16
C GLN A 78 -13.85 -12.29 -13.64
N GLN A 79 -13.93 -13.11 -14.66
CA GLN A 79 -12.77 -13.76 -15.31
C GLN A 79 -12.46 -13.15 -16.68
N THR A 80 -13.34 -12.29 -17.18
CA THR A 80 -13.18 -11.56 -18.44
C THR A 80 -13.22 -10.06 -18.17
N PHE A 81 -12.27 -9.32 -18.73
CA PHE A 81 -12.07 -7.90 -18.45
C PHE A 81 -12.21 -7.07 -19.74
N ARG A 82 -12.95 -5.96 -19.67
CA ARG A 82 -13.19 -5.06 -20.80
C ARG A 82 -11.98 -4.19 -21.11
N CYS A 83 -11.20 -3.84 -20.10
CA CYS A 83 -10.02 -2.98 -20.19
C CYS A 83 -9.01 -3.36 -19.10
N PHE A 84 -7.82 -2.78 -19.13
CA PHE A 84 -6.78 -3.08 -18.15
C PHE A 84 -7.16 -2.61 -16.74
N ASN A 85 -7.83 -1.46 -16.60
CA ASN A 85 -8.28 -1.00 -15.28
C ASN A 85 -9.32 -1.93 -14.66
N ASP A 86 -10.20 -2.52 -15.47
CA ASP A 86 -11.22 -3.52 -15.05
C ASP A 86 -10.53 -4.76 -14.40
N PHE A 87 -9.45 -5.23 -15.05
CA PHE A 87 -8.60 -6.27 -14.48
C PHE A 87 -7.87 -5.82 -13.22
N PHE A 88 -7.35 -4.61 -13.22
CA PHE A 88 -6.56 -4.08 -12.10
C PHE A 88 -7.39 -3.92 -10.83
N THR A 89 -8.65 -3.50 -10.97
CA THR A 89 -9.62 -3.34 -9.88
C THR A 89 -10.48 -4.59 -9.65
N ARG A 90 -10.06 -5.75 -10.19
CA ARG A 90 -10.78 -7.02 -10.02
C ARG A 90 -11.16 -7.28 -8.58
N GLN A 91 -12.27 -7.97 -8.36
CA GLN A 91 -12.76 -8.30 -7.03
C GLN A 91 -12.74 -9.80 -6.82
N ARG A 92 -12.19 -10.25 -5.69
CA ARG A 92 -12.28 -11.64 -5.24
C ARG A 92 -13.66 -11.95 -4.68
N ARG A 93 -14.07 -13.20 -4.78
CA ARG A 93 -15.34 -13.68 -4.20
C ARG A 93 -15.27 -13.76 -2.69
N HIS A 94 -14.13 -14.11 -2.16
CA HIS A 94 -13.88 -14.29 -0.73
C HIS A 94 -12.53 -13.71 -0.33
N THR A 95 -12.46 -13.28 0.92
CA THR A 95 -11.21 -12.94 1.61
C THR A 95 -11.15 -13.84 2.84
N ASP A 96 -10.14 -14.70 2.87
CA ASP A 96 -9.94 -15.60 4.02
C ASP A 96 -9.30 -14.83 5.16
N ASP A 97 -9.86 -14.93 6.36
CA ASP A 97 -9.21 -14.49 7.59
C ASP A 97 -8.42 -15.67 8.19
N ARG A 98 -7.12 -15.66 7.97
CA ARG A 98 -6.18 -16.69 8.46
C ARG A 98 -5.54 -16.31 9.79
N ALA A 99 -5.75 -15.08 10.24
CA ALA A 99 -5.21 -14.59 11.49
C ALA A 99 -6.15 -14.93 12.64
N ALA A 100 -5.59 -15.34 13.77
CA ALA A 100 -6.36 -15.59 15.00
C ALA A 100 -7.06 -14.30 15.50
N PRO A 101 -8.05 -14.39 16.39
CA PRO A 101 -8.79 -13.21 16.87
C PRO A 101 -7.91 -12.13 17.53
N ASP A 102 -6.79 -12.51 18.15
CA ASP A 102 -5.81 -11.62 18.80
C ASP A 102 -4.68 -11.18 17.85
N GLU A 103 -4.68 -11.69 16.62
CA GLU A 103 -3.71 -11.33 15.58
C GLU A 103 -4.29 -10.29 14.62
N LEU A 104 -3.44 -9.36 14.18
CA LEU A 104 -3.76 -8.39 13.13
C LEU A 104 -3.60 -9.05 11.76
N PRO A 105 -4.63 -9.05 10.90
CA PRO A 105 -4.51 -9.56 9.54
C PRO A 105 -3.81 -8.56 8.61
N ALA A 106 -3.12 -9.05 7.60
CA ALA A 106 -2.73 -8.25 6.46
C ALA A 106 -3.97 -7.68 5.74
N ILE A 107 -3.97 -6.39 5.50
CA ILE A 107 -5.13 -5.68 4.92
C ILE A 107 -5.10 -5.63 3.38
N ALA A 108 -4.01 -6.06 2.76
CA ALA A 108 -3.83 -6.07 1.32
C ALA A 108 -2.76 -7.11 0.91
N ASP A 109 -2.89 -7.65 -0.29
CA ASP A 109 -1.81 -8.39 -0.94
C ASP A 109 -0.66 -7.41 -1.22
N SER A 110 0.51 -7.65 -0.64
CA SER A 110 1.56 -6.64 -0.65
C SER A 110 2.93 -7.17 -0.23
N LYS A 111 3.91 -6.29 -0.32
CA LYS A 111 5.22 -6.41 0.31
C LYS A 111 5.20 -5.53 1.55
N LEU A 112 5.23 -6.16 2.71
CA LEU A 112 5.09 -5.53 4.02
C LEU A 112 6.45 -5.20 4.64
N THR A 113 6.56 -3.99 5.16
CA THR A 113 7.64 -3.57 6.07
C THR A 113 7.03 -3.10 7.39
N ALA A 114 7.54 -3.58 8.52
CA ALA A 114 7.16 -3.13 9.86
C ALA A 114 8.32 -2.32 10.47
N LEU A 115 8.05 -1.09 10.87
CA LEU A 115 9.04 -0.16 11.40
C LEU A 115 8.58 0.38 12.77
N PRO A 116 9.44 0.41 13.79
CA PRO A 116 9.12 1.11 15.02
C PRO A 116 9.05 2.61 14.76
N ILE A 117 8.11 3.29 15.40
CA ILE A 117 8.02 4.75 15.42
C ILE A 117 8.85 5.21 16.63
N GLY A 118 9.87 6.06 16.38
CA GLY A 118 10.69 6.62 17.44
C GLY A 118 9.90 7.58 18.36
N GLU A 119 10.43 7.86 19.53
CA GLU A 119 9.86 8.84 20.47
C GLU A 119 9.91 10.28 19.94
N ASP A 120 10.75 10.52 18.93
CA ASP A 120 10.87 11.78 18.20
C ASP A 120 9.87 11.92 17.03
N SER A 121 8.87 11.03 16.94
CA SER A 121 7.89 10.96 15.83
C SER A 121 8.52 10.66 14.47
N VAL A 122 9.73 10.08 14.41
CA VAL A 122 10.41 9.76 13.17
C VAL A 122 10.47 8.26 12.94
N PHE A 123 10.20 7.83 11.72
CA PHE A 123 10.52 6.49 11.24
C PHE A 123 11.34 6.59 9.95
N THR A 124 12.21 5.63 9.73
CA THR A 124 13.13 5.66 8.59
C THR A 124 12.81 4.54 7.61
N VAL A 125 12.61 4.90 6.35
CA VAL A 125 12.44 3.96 5.23
C VAL A 125 13.56 4.18 4.25
N LYS A 126 14.49 3.22 4.10
CA LYS A 126 15.60 3.29 3.14
C LYS A 126 16.37 4.62 3.23
N ASP A 127 16.89 4.91 4.39
CA ASP A 127 17.69 6.13 4.67
C ASP A 127 16.93 7.46 4.54
N VAL A 128 15.61 7.42 4.36
CA VAL A 128 14.76 8.62 4.38
C VAL A 128 13.94 8.64 5.65
N SER A 129 14.18 9.66 6.46
CA SER A 129 13.39 9.90 7.68
C SER A 129 12.09 10.62 7.35
N TYR A 130 11.01 10.15 7.93
CA TYR A 130 9.68 10.71 7.83
C TYR A 130 9.23 11.18 9.21
N ARG A 131 8.92 12.46 9.33
CA ARG A 131 8.20 12.95 10.50
C ARG A 131 6.74 12.56 10.41
N LEU A 132 6.22 12.00 11.47
CA LEU A 132 4.86 11.48 11.50
C LEU A 132 3.83 12.59 11.31
N GLY A 133 4.05 13.78 11.91
CA GLY A 133 3.19 14.94 11.71
C GLY A 133 3.11 15.41 10.25
N GLU A 134 4.25 15.42 9.52
CA GLU A 134 4.25 15.72 8.08
C GLU A 134 3.50 14.66 7.26
N LEU A 135 3.63 13.38 7.65
CA LEU A 135 2.93 12.29 6.98
C LEU A 135 1.42 12.39 7.19
N LEU A 136 0.99 12.67 8.41
CA LEU A 136 -0.41 12.78 8.79
C LEU A 136 -1.02 14.15 8.42
N ALA A 137 -0.20 15.17 8.19
CA ALA A 137 -0.59 16.58 8.16
C ALA A 137 -1.36 16.99 9.45
N ASP A 138 -0.88 16.47 10.61
CA ASP A 138 -1.53 16.62 11.91
C ASP A 138 -0.54 16.21 13.01
N ASP A 139 0.06 17.18 13.68
CA ASP A 139 1.07 16.93 14.71
C ASP A 139 0.45 16.36 16.01
N ALA A 140 -0.76 16.81 16.37
CA ALA A 140 -1.45 16.32 17.56
C ALA A 140 -1.85 14.84 17.41
N LEU A 141 -2.31 14.45 16.24
CA LEU A 141 -2.58 13.04 15.95
C LEU A 141 -1.30 12.21 15.95
N ALA A 142 -0.19 12.78 15.46
CA ALA A 142 1.09 12.08 15.39
C ALA A 142 1.62 11.69 16.78
N GLU A 143 1.44 12.54 17.79
CA GLU A 143 1.89 12.30 19.17
C GLU A 143 1.29 11.03 19.78
N ARG A 144 0.09 10.64 19.35
CA ARG A 144 -0.60 9.45 19.85
C ARG A 144 0.06 8.13 19.44
N PHE A 145 0.87 8.16 18.38
CA PHE A 145 1.53 6.97 17.81
C PHE A 145 3.01 6.87 18.17
N LEU A 146 3.51 7.74 19.04
CA LEU A 146 4.89 7.69 19.52
C LEU A 146 5.20 6.35 20.18
N GLY A 147 6.37 5.78 19.88
CA GLY A 147 6.78 4.47 20.37
C GLY A 147 5.98 3.28 19.82
N GLY A 148 5.03 3.50 18.93
CA GLY A 148 4.23 2.49 18.30
C GLY A 148 4.86 1.90 17.04
N TRP A 149 4.04 1.41 16.11
CA TRP A 149 4.48 0.73 14.89
C TRP A 149 3.89 1.35 13.63
N CYS A 150 4.72 1.43 12.59
CA CYS A 150 4.34 1.79 11.22
C CYS A 150 4.44 0.56 10.33
N LEU A 151 3.31 0.08 9.82
CA LEU A 151 3.23 -1.01 8.86
C LEU A 151 3.02 -0.44 7.45
N ILE A 152 3.93 -0.73 6.52
CA ILE A 152 3.89 -0.24 5.15
C ILE A 152 3.59 -1.40 4.21
N PHE A 153 2.37 -1.45 3.69
CA PHE A 153 1.90 -2.42 2.71
C PHE A 153 2.10 -1.82 1.30
N ARG A 154 3.16 -2.18 0.62
CA ARG A 154 3.46 -1.73 -0.73
C ARG A 154 2.90 -2.70 -1.76
N LEU A 155 1.92 -2.24 -2.52
CA LEU A 155 1.29 -3.02 -3.58
C LEU A 155 2.05 -2.79 -4.89
N SER A 156 2.64 -3.85 -5.44
CA SER A 156 3.24 -3.85 -6.77
C SER A 156 2.16 -4.00 -7.84
N PRO A 157 2.37 -3.60 -9.09
CA PRO A 157 1.33 -3.65 -10.12
C PRO A 157 0.72 -5.04 -10.38
N ASP A 158 1.42 -6.11 -10.01
CA ASP A 158 0.98 -7.50 -10.11
C ASP A 158 0.13 -7.96 -8.91
N ASP A 159 0.16 -7.23 -7.79
CA ASP A 159 -0.63 -7.55 -6.61
C ASP A 159 -2.13 -7.30 -6.81
N TYR A 160 -2.94 -7.71 -5.85
CA TYR A 160 -4.35 -7.39 -5.77
C TYR A 160 -4.52 -5.99 -5.16
N HIS A 161 -5.23 -5.09 -5.85
CA HIS A 161 -5.23 -3.67 -5.48
C HIS A 161 -6.46 -3.21 -4.70
N ARG A 162 -7.15 -4.13 -4.02
CA ARG A 162 -8.15 -3.81 -3.01
C ARG A 162 -7.55 -3.97 -1.63
N TYR A 163 -8.06 -3.21 -0.69
CA TYR A 163 -7.61 -3.20 0.71
C TYR A 163 -8.82 -3.19 1.66
N ALA A 164 -8.59 -3.75 2.83
CA ALA A 164 -9.62 -3.97 3.84
C ALA A 164 -9.36 -3.14 5.10
N TYR A 165 -10.37 -3.07 5.98
CA TYR A 165 -10.18 -2.58 7.34
C TYR A 165 -9.36 -3.56 8.17
N ALA A 166 -8.51 -3.01 9.04
CA ALA A 166 -7.60 -3.81 9.85
C ALA A 166 -8.31 -4.58 10.97
N ASP A 167 -9.38 -4.00 11.54
CA ASP A 167 -10.15 -4.59 12.64
C ASP A 167 -11.60 -4.08 12.63
N THR A 168 -12.43 -4.67 13.48
CA THR A 168 -13.80 -4.23 13.76
C THR A 168 -13.78 -2.98 14.64
N GLY A 169 -14.70 -2.06 14.39
CA GLY A 169 -14.83 -0.83 15.16
C GLY A 169 -15.59 0.26 14.39
N THR A 170 -15.13 1.49 14.54
CA THR A 170 -15.70 2.66 13.85
C THR A 170 -14.59 3.48 13.18
N GLN A 171 -14.90 4.12 12.08
CA GLN A 171 -14.02 5.08 11.42
C GLN A 171 -14.51 6.51 11.60
N GLU A 172 -13.56 7.43 11.74
CA GLU A 172 -13.79 8.86 11.55
C GLU A 172 -13.86 9.23 10.06
N PRO A 173 -14.35 10.45 9.73
CA PRO A 173 -14.31 10.94 8.35
C PRO A 173 -12.90 10.92 7.76
N THR A 174 -12.79 10.41 6.55
CA THR A 174 -11.53 10.34 5.82
C THR A 174 -11.02 11.73 5.43
N VAL A 175 -9.82 12.07 5.84
CA VAL A 175 -9.12 13.32 5.50
C VAL A 175 -8.27 13.12 4.26
N ARG A 176 -8.53 13.90 3.21
CA ARG A 176 -7.73 13.90 1.97
C ARG A 176 -6.62 14.92 2.05
N ILE A 177 -5.38 14.47 1.89
CA ILE A 177 -4.19 15.31 1.90
C ILE A 177 -3.70 15.44 0.45
N PRO A 178 -3.75 16.66 -0.14
CA PRO A 178 -3.31 16.86 -1.51
C PRO A 178 -1.79 16.65 -1.64
N GLY A 179 -1.34 16.26 -2.83
CA GLY A 179 0.08 16.03 -3.09
C GLY A 179 0.35 15.76 -4.56
N VAL A 180 1.59 15.40 -4.87
CA VAL A 180 2.04 14.93 -6.18
C VAL A 180 1.88 13.40 -6.28
N LEU A 181 2.29 12.81 -7.40
CA LEU A 181 2.23 11.37 -7.61
C LEU A 181 3.61 10.85 -8.04
N HIS A 182 4.55 10.74 -7.08
CA HIS A 182 5.81 10.04 -7.31
C HIS A 182 5.62 8.52 -7.21
N SER A 183 6.49 7.75 -7.87
CA SER A 183 6.48 6.29 -7.74
C SER A 183 6.78 5.88 -6.30
N VAL A 184 6.02 4.90 -5.79
CA VAL A 184 6.32 4.21 -4.51
C VAL A 184 7.32 3.04 -4.71
N ASN A 185 7.85 2.86 -5.92
CA ASN A 185 8.93 1.92 -6.17
C ASN A 185 10.13 2.30 -5.29
N PRO A 186 10.82 1.33 -4.69
CA PRO A 186 12.00 1.56 -3.87
C PRO A 186 13.09 2.44 -4.46
N ILE A 187 13.23 2.47 -5.80
CA ILE A 187 14.17 3.37 -6.49
C ILE A 187 13.85 4.86 -6.24
N ALA A 188 12.58 5.21 -6.01
CA ALA A 188 12.14 6.56 -5.72
C ALA A 188 12.09 6.87 -4.21
N GLY A 189 12.41 5.89 -3.34
CA GLY A 189 12.30 6.01 -1.87
C GLY A 189 13.07 7.19 -1.28
N SER A 190 14.25 7.51 -1.83
CA SER A 190 15.07 8.66 -1.41
C SER A 190 14.42 10.04 -1.59
N LEU A 191 13.27 10.12 -2.27
CA LEU A 191 12.57 11.39 -2.51
C LEU A 191 11.51 11.73 -1.45
N GLY A 192 11.39 10.95 -0.37
CA GLY A 192 10.38 11.19 0.67
C GLY A 192 8.94 11.09 0.12
N VAL A 193 8.68 10.07 -0.70
CA VAL A 193 7.47 9.97 -1.52
C VAL A 193 6.19 9.87 -0.69
N TYR A 194 6.21 9.22 0.47
CA TYR A 194 5.00 9.02 1.28
C TYR A 194 4.43 10.35 1.81
N ARG A 195 5.27 11.33 2.18
CA ARG A 195 4.83 12.65 2.65
C ARG A 195 4.46 13.61 1.51
N ARG A 196 4.99 13.37 0.31
CA ARG A 196 4.78 14.26 -0.86
C ARG A 196 3.61 13.82 -1.74
N ASN A 197 3.28 12.53 -1.74
CA ASN A 197 2.21 12.01 -2.57
C ASN A 197 0.84 12.35 -2.00
N ALA A 198 -0.13 12.49 -2.91
CA ALA A 198 -1.53 12.60 -2.56
C ALA A 198 -1.96 11.35 -1.79
N ARG A 199 -2.63 11.53 -0.66
CA ARG A 199 -3.00 10.46 0.26
C ARG A 199 -4.33 10.74 0.95
N ALA A 200 -4.92 9.71 1.49
CA ALA A 200 -6.11 9.80 2.33
C ALA A 200 -5.80 9.11 3.66
N ARG A 201 -6.16 9.71 4.79
CA ARG A 201 -6.03 9.10 6.12
C ARG A 201 -7.40 8.95 6.77
N THR A 202 -7.58 7.86 7.48
CA THR A 202 -8.77 7.57 8.27
C THR A 202 -8.33 7.10 9.64
N LEU A 203 -8.86 7.70 10.71
CA LEU A 203 -8.68 7.20 12.06
C LEU A 203 -9.74 6.14 12.34
N LEU A 204 -9.30 4.99 12.80
CA LEU A 204 -10.14 3.84 13.17
C LEU A 204 -10.07 3.68 14.69
N HIS A 205 -11.22 3.62 15.34
CA HIS A 205 -11.34 3.23 16.75
C HIS A 205 -11.67 1.74 16.77
N THR A 206 -10.67 0.90 17.04
CA THR A 206 -10.81 -0.54 16.92
C THR A 206 -11.09 -1.22 18.24
N GLU A 207 -11.78 -2.36 18.20
CA GLU A 207 -12.13 -3.12 19.40
C GLU A 207 -10.91 -3.76 20.06
N ARG A 208 -9.88 -4.14 19.27
CA ARG A 208 -8.79 -4.97 19.75
C ARG A 208 -7.43 -4.29 19.79
N PHE A 209 -7.15 -3.41 18.86
CA PHE A 209 -5.81 -2.83 18.68
C PHE A 209 -5.71 -1.34 19.05
N GLY A 210 -6.71 -0.79 19.76
CA GLY A 210 -6.76 0.64 20.08
C GLY A 210 -7.05 1.46 18.83
N ASP A 211 -6.49 2.66 18.79
CA ASP A 211 -6.65 3.52 17.63
C ASP A 211 -5.62 3.20 16.54
N ILE A 212 -6.09 3.12 15.31
CA ILE A 212 -5.26 2.86 14.13
C ILE A 212 -5.46 3.98 13.13
N VAL A 213 -4.38 4.59 12.64
CA VAL A 213 -4.48 5.37 11.40
C VAL A 213 -4.26 4.45 10.22
N GLN A 214 -5.27 4.35 9.36
CA GLN A 214 -5.15 3.70 8.06
C GLN A 214 -5.05 4.76 6.97
N MET A 215 -3.95 4.73 6.20
CA MET A 215 -3.64 5.74 5.19
C MET A 215 -3.37 5.09 3.84
N GLU A 216 -4.11 5.51 2.84
CA GLU A 216 -3.89 5.15 1.44
C GLU A 216 -3.02 6.22 0.76
N VAL A 217 -1.90 5.79 0.17
CA VAL A 217 -0.96 6.68 -0.52
C VAL A 217 -0.98 6.38 -2.01
N GLY A 218 -1.34 7.38 -2.80
CA GLY A 218 -1.27 7.33 -4.25
C GLY A 218 0.17 7.36 -4.77
N ALA A 219 0.39 6.83 -5.96
CA ALA A 219 1.69 6.85 -6.60
C ALA A 219 1.61 7.27 -8.07
N MET A 220 2.74 7.31 -8.75
CA MET A 220 2.84 7.65 -10.18
C MET A 220 1.97 6.71 -11.00
N LEU A 221 1.17 7.27 -11.88
CA LEU A 221 0.18 6.58 -12.70
C LEU A 221 -0.99 5.94 -11.94
N VAL A 222 -1.13 6.16 -10.62
CA VAL A 222 -2.32 5.79 -9.87
C VAL A 222 -3.48 6.66 -10.34
N GLY A 223 -4.52 6.02 -10.83
CA GLY A 223 -5.69 6.72 -11.30
C GLY A 223 -6.45 7.40 -10.17
N ARG A 224 -6.69 6.67 -9.08
CA ARG A 224 -7.50 7.15 -7.96
C ARG A 224 -7.42 6.25 -6.73
N ILE A 225 -7.51 6.84 -5.53
CA ILE A 225 -7.87 6.18 -4.28
C ILE A 225 -9.40 6.19 -4.18
N CYS A 226 -10.01 5.02 -4.09
CA CYS A 226 -11.47 4.84 -4.02
C CYS A 226 -11.83 4.15 -2.72
N ASN A 227 -12.17 4.91 -1.68
CA ASN A 227 -12.76 4.40 -0.45
C ASN A 227 -14.28 4.29 -0.63
N HIS A 228 -14.87 3.18 -0.15
CA HIS A 228 -16.33 2.97 -0.21
C HIS A 228 -17.03 3.95 0.73
N GLU A 229 -16.52 4.05 1.97
CA GLU A 229 -17.00 4.99 2.96
C GLU A 229 -15.97 6.10 3.19
N THR A 230 -16.43 7.35 3.23
CA THR A 230 -15.58 8.52 3.50
C THR A 230 -16.06 9.34 4.71
N GLY A 231 -17.25 9.07 5.21
CA GLY A 231 -17.82 9.63 6.44
C GLY A 231 -17.50 8.77 7.66
N ALA A 232 -18.03 9.17 8.81
CA ALA A 232 -18.04 8.33 10.00
C ALA A 232 -18.95 7.12 9.77
N ALA A 233 -18.45 5.91 10.04
CA ALA A 233 -19.17 4.67 9.81
C ALA A 233 -18.63 3.54 10.71
N ALA A 234 -19.44 2.50 10.92
CA ALA A 234 -18.95 1.24 11.46
C ALA A 234 -18.13 0.49 10.39
N CYS A 235 -17.14 -0.25 10.83
CA CYS A 235 -16.32 -1.11 9.97
C CYS A 235 -16.13 -2.48 10.62
N ALA A 236 -15.97 -3.50 9.79
CA ALA A 236 -15.68 -4.86 10.26
C ALA A 236 -14.29 -5.29 9.79
N ARG A 237 -13.66 -6.14 10.58
CA ARG A 237 -12.37 -6.77 10.26
C ARG A 237 -12.42 -7.42 8.87
N LEU A 238 -11.44 -7.12 8.02
CA LEU A 238 -11.33 -7.56 6.62
C LEU A 238 -12.50 -7.17 5.70
N GLN A 239 -13.45 -6.35 6.16
CA GLN A 239 -14.39 -5.70 5.25
C GLN A 239 -13.60 -4.82 4.26
N GLU A 240 -13.94 -4.92 2.98
CA GLU A 240 -13.30 -4.10 1.95
C GLU A 240 -13.52 -2.61 2.22
N LYS A 241 -12.41 -1.87 2.47
CA LYS A 241 -12.44 -0.42 2.67
C LYS A 241 -12.42 0.32 1.33
N GLY A 242 -11.72 -0.24 0.35
CA GLY A 242 -11.59 0.39 -0.94
C GLY A 242 -10.59 -0.28 -1.86
N TYR A 243 -10.25 0.46 -2.93
CA TYR A 243 -9.32 -0.01 -3.95
C TYR A 243 -8.55 1.15 -4.60
N PHE A 244 -7.45 0.79 -5.25
CA PHE A 244 -6.72 1.70 -6.13
C PHE A 244 -7.06 1.43 -7.59
N GLU A 245 -7.33 2.47 -8.35
CA GLU A 245 -7.31 2.38 -9.81
C GLU A 245 -5.85 2.32 -10.27
N TYR A 246 -5.62 1.86 -11.51
CA TYR A 246 -4.30 1.50 -12.04
C TYR A 246 -3.14 2.37 -11.58
N GLY A 247 -2.05 1.71 -11.13
CA GLY A 247 -0.78 2.28 -10.69
C GLY A 247 -0.25 1.60 -9.41
N GLY A 248 1.04 1.73 -9.11
CA GLY A 248 1.59 1.27 -7.84
C GLY A 248 0.98 2.06 -6.67
N SER A 249 0.82 1.44 -5.51
CA SER A 249 0.14 2.03 -4.37
C SER A 249 0.71 1.53 -3.04
N THR A 250 0.38 2.21 -1.97
CA THR A 250 0.80 1.82 -0.62
C THR A 250 -0.33 2.08 0.35
N VAL A 251 -0.57 1.15 1.26
CA VAL A 251 -1.38 1.41 2.46
C VAL A 251 -0.45 1.40 3.67
N ILE A 252 -0.62 2.36 4.57
CA ILE A 252 0.15 2.48 5.80
C ILE A 252 -0.82 2.32 6.97
N LEU A 253 -0.46 1.49 7.94
CA LEU A 253 -1.10 1.45 9.25
C LEU A 253 -0.15 2.02 10.29
N LEU A 254 -0.66 2.90 11.14
CA LEU A 254 0.02 3.34 12.35
C LEU A 254 -0.73 2.76 13.53
N LEU A 255 0.00 2.11 14.43
CA LEU A 255 -0.55 1.47 15.62
C LEU A 255 0.09 2.09 16.87
N GLU A 256 -0.71 2.27 17.91
CA GLU A 256 -0.29 2.88 19.16
C GLU A 256 0.73 2.01 19.92
N HIS A 257 1.54 2.64 20.75
CA HIS A 257 2.47 1.95 21.65
C HIS A 257 1.75 0.93 22.55
N GLY A 258 2.34 -0.26 22.70
CA GLY A 258 1.79 -1.32 23.54
C GLY A 258 0.50 -1.97 23.06
N LYS A 259 0.05 -1.65 21.84
CA LYS A 259 -1.17 -2.26 21.26
C LYS A 259 -0.89 -3.34 20.20
N PHE A 260 0.34 -3.40 19.71
CA PHE A 260 0.71 -4.30 18.63
C PHE A 260 2.18 -4.67 18.68
N GLU A 261 2.50 -5.92 18.36
CA GLU A 261 3.83 -6.42 18.07
C GLU A 261 3.84 -7.15 16.71
N PRO A 262 4.76 -6.83 15.79
CA PRO A 262 4.85 -7.51 14.51
C PRO A 262 5.28 -8.97 14.70
N ALA A 263 4.86 -9.84 13.79
CA ALA A 263 5.34 -11.21 13.73
C ALA A 263 6.87 -11.26 13.61
N ALA A 264 7.50 -12.18 14.34
CA ALA A 264 8.95 -12.23 14.50
C ALA A 264 9.71 -12.30 13.17
N ASP A 265 9.17 -12.99 12.17
CA ASP A 265 9.75 -13.06 10.83
C ASP A 265 9.66 -11.70 10.11
N ILE A 266 8.51 -11.01 10.20
CA ILE A 266 8.32 -9.68 9.61
C ILE A 266 9.28 -8.67 10.26
N ALA A 267 9.34 -8.63 11.60
CA ALA A 267 10.26 -7.76 12.33
C ALA A 267 11.72 -8.01 11.93
N LYS A 268 12.13 -9.28 11.90
CA LYS A 268 13.50 -9.72 11.52
C LYS A 268 13.89 -9.22 10.13
N TRP A 269 13.03 -9.41 9.14
CA TRP A 269 13.36 -9.05 7.77
C TRP A 269 13.23 -7.56 7.51
N SER A 270 12.25 -6.90 8.13
CA SER A 270 12.11 -5.44 8.08
C SER A 270 13.34 -4.72 8.63
N ALA A 271 13.90 -5.19 9.75
CA ALA A 271 15.15 -4.65 10.32
C ALA A 271 16.36 -4.77 9.38
N ARG A 272 16.31 -5.70 8.42
CA ARG A 272 17.34 -5.88 7.37
C ARG A 272 17.01 -5.12 6.07
N GLY A 273 15.94 -4.34 6.04
CA GLY A 273 15.48 -3.63 4.84
C GLY A 273 14.86 -4.55 3.78
N ILE A 274 14.49 -5.79 4.15
CA ILE A 274 13.86 -6.78 3.28
C ILE A 274 12.36 -6.79 3.57
N GLU A 275 11.55 -6.63 2.53
CA GLU A 275 10.09 -6.68 2.63
C GLU A 275 9.60 -8.14 2.74
N SER A 276 8.50 -8.36 3.46
CA SER A 276 7.85 -9.66 3.59
C SER A 276 6.60 -9.72 2.70
N LYS A 277 6.50 -10.75 1.86
CA LYS A 277 5.30 -10.99 1.04
C LYS A 277 4.17 -11.51 1.90
N VAL A 278 3.05 -10.81 1.86
CA VAL A 278 1.83 -11.15 2.59
C VAL A 278 0.62 -11.11 1.65
N LYS A 279 -0.37 -11.92 1.95
CA LYS A 279 -1.70 -11.86 1.32
C LYS A 279 -2.73 -11.37 2.31
N THR A 280 -3.76 -10.74 1.82
CA THR A 280 -4.90 -10.29 2.63
C THR A 280 -5.39 -11.42 3.54
N GLY A 281 -5.52 -11.13 4.84
CA GLY A 281 -5.90 -12.11 5.85
C GLY A 281 -4.75 -12.90 6.50
N ASP A 282 -3.50 -12.81 6.00
CA ASP A 282 -2.36 -13.44 6.70
C ASP A 282 -2.09 -12.74 8.04
N PRO A 283 -1.73 -13.45 9.11
CA PRO A 283 -1.34 -12.83 10.37
C PRO A 283 -0.05 -12.03 10.20
N VAL A 284 -0.04 -10.75 10.59
CA VAL A 284 1.14 -9.88 10.49
C VAL A 284 1.75 -9.49 11.83
N GLY A 285 1.06 -9.77 12.90
CA GLY A 285 1.46 -9.50 14.27
C GLY A 285 0.28 -9.70 15.21
N ARG A 286 0.48 -9.41 16.48
CA ARG A 286 -0.53 -9.67 17.50
C ARG A 286 -0.54 -8.59 18.58
N ARG A 287 -1.51 -8.64 19.45
CA ARG A 287 -1.48 -7.89 20.70
C ARG A 287 -0.37 -8.42 21.59
N PRO A 288 0.35 -7.55 22.32
CA PRO A 288 1.36 -7.93 23.33
C PRO A 288 0.75 -8.78 24.45
#